data_7bd8802ff644d834af67620897ca501f
#
_entry.id   7bd8802ff644d834af67620897ca501f
#
_cell.length_a   1.000
_cell.length_b   1.000
_cell.length_c   1.000
_cell.angle_alpha   90.00
_cell.angle_beta   90.00
_cell.angle_gamma   90.00
#
_symmetry.space_group_name_H-M   'P 1'
#
loop_
_entity.id
_entity.type
_entity.pdbx_description
1 polymer ?
#
loop_
_entity_poly.entity_id
_entity_poly.type
_entity_poly.pdbx_seq_one_letter_code
_entity_poly.pdbx_strand_id
1 'polypeptide(L)'
;MKIYEERELMKLAKRDNNTKRSYLLVNPLQGKHIPVQPSRCIRMIQELACKVSETYAGERLLLIGFAETATAIGAVIAESCPEVLFYMHTTREQVEGSSNCLYFSEVHSHATEQRLATEQLDEVVGLADRIVFAEDEVTTGNTIWNLIQCMRERYEADSERNSVCGSGEGRGRKLAFGIVSILNGMDESNSERFETAGIKRLFLRKISGRDFTAGLERYDFNGEKNDFTRDIEDKGDLKKEKRKIDRAPGRCEPRLGVEPASYLEACRKLTDFCIQLAEKESGWDWSDKRVLFLGTEEFMYPVLKTAQYAEEKWGCHVRFHATTRSPILPDAEESYPLHTRAELKSVYDGERTTYVYNLDSYDIVFLMSDTRDYSAQGIESHTAALEAAGNTKIYIVRWSE
;
A
#
# COMPACT_ATOMS: atom_id res chain seq x y z
N MET A 1 1.39 -11.34 -21.97
CA MET A 1 1.82 -10.25 -21.06
C MET A 1 1.49 -8.91 -21.73
N LYS A 2 0.73 -8.05 -21.02
CA LYS A 2 0.41 -6.71 -21.54
C LYS A 2 1.63 -5.81 -21.44
N ILE A 3 1.95 -5.07 -22.51
CA ILE A 3 2.95 -4.01 -22.48
C ILE A 3 2.22 -2.70 -22.16
N TYR A 4 2.54 -2.12 -21.01
CA TYR A 4 1.98 -0.83 -20.60
C TYR A 4 2.78 0.33 -21.22
N GLU A 5 2.06 1.33 -21.72
CA GLU A 5 2.67 2.60 -22.07
C GLU A 5 2.99 3.41 -20.80
N GLU A 6 3.96 4.30 -20.91
CA GLU A 6 4.37 5.14 -19.77
C GLU A 6 3.23 5.95 -19.19
N ARG A 7 2.40 6.58 -20.03
CA ARG A 7 1.23 7.36 -19.62
C ARG A 7 0.15 6.55 -18.90
N GLU A 8 0.15 5.21 -19.05
CA GLU A 8 -0.76 4.32 -18.31
C GLU A 8 -0.26 4.04 -16.89
N LEU A 9 1.07 4.09 -16.66
CA LEU A 9 1.68 3.72 -15.39
C LEU A 9 2.12 4.93 -14.56
N MET A 10 2.30 6.10 -15.17
CA MET A 10 2.75 7.27 -14.43
C MET A 10 2.18 8.58 -14.97
N LYS A 11 1.86 9.46 -14.06
CA LYS A 11 1.58 10.87 -14.27
C LYS A 11 2.40 11.69 -13.28
N LEU A 12 2.79 12.89 -13.71
CA LEU A 12 3.62 13.77 -12.89
C LEU A 12 2.77 14.61 -11.96
N ALA A 13 3.16 14.66 -10.67
CA ALA A 13 2.57 15.52 -9.66
C ALA A 13 3.64 16.22 -8.82
N LYS A 14 3.30 17.35 -8.19
CA LYS A 14 4.21 18.13 -7.36
C LYS A 14 4.03 17.78 -5.89
N ARG A 15 5.12 17.41 -5.22
CA ARG A 15 5.14 17.27 -3.76
C ARG A 15 5.01 18.61 -3.08
N ASP A 16 4.20 18.68 -2.04
CA ASP A 16 4.13 19.83 -1.16
C ASP A 16 5.31 19.79 -0.17
N ASN A 17 6.01 20.93 -0.02
CA ASN A 17 7.09 21.12 0.95
C ASN A 17 8.29 20.13 0.86
N ASN A 18 8.59 19.59 -0.31
CA ASN A 18 9.77 18.75 -0.51
C ASN A 18 10.78 19.39 -1.46
N THR A 19 11.93 19.80 -0.93
CA THR A 19 13.01 20.49 -1.67
C THR A 19 13.99 19.53 -2.35
N LYS A 20 14.10 18.27 -1.90
CA LYS A 20 15.04 17.28 -2.47
C LYS A 20 14.54 16.68 -3.77
N ARG A 21 13.25 16.33 -3.81
CA ARG A 21 12.58 15.82 -5.00
C ARG A 21 11.20 16.47 -5.08
N SER A 22 11.08 17.49 -5.90
CA SER A 22 9.86 18.30 -6.02
C SER A 22 8.70 17.55 -6.65
N TYR A 23 8.94 16.47 -7.37
CA TYR A 23 7.93 15.70 -8.06
C TYR A 23 7.65 14.32 -7.43
N LEU A 24 6.47 13.80 -7.73
CA LEU A 24 6.03 12.44 -7.47
C LEU A 24 5.49 11.84 -8.77
N LEU A 25 5.78 10.57 -9.02
CA LEU A 25 5.17 9.82 -10.11
C LEU A 25 3.92 9.12 -9.56
N VAL A 26 2.76 9.62 -9.94
CA VAL A 26 1.46 9.08 -9.55
C VAL A 26 1.06 7.98 -10.52
N ASN A 27 0.81 6.77 -10.02
CA ASN A 27 0.31 5.69 -10.85
C ASN A 27 -1.23 5.73 -10.93
N PRO A 28 -1.83 5.90 -12.13
CA PRO A 28 -3.29 5.97 -12.29
C PRO A 28 -4.02 4.63 -12.05
N LEU A 29 -3.28 3.52 -12.00
CA LEU A 29 -3.85 2.17 -11.86
C LEU A 29 -3.70 1.58 -10.46
N GLN A 30 -3.10 2.31 -9.50
CA GLN A 30 -2.75 1.74 -8.21
C GLN A 30 -3.81 1.99 -7.12
N GLY A 31 -4.67 3.00 -7.27
CA GLY A 31 -5.67 3.35 -6.27
C GLY A 31 -5.13 4.12 -5.04
N LYS A 32 -3.84 4.47 -5.01
CA LYS A 32 -3.25 5.20 -3.87
C LYS A 32 -3.54 6.70 -3.91
N HIS A 33 -3.43 7.31 -5.07
CA HIS A 33 -3.63 8.75 -5.25
C HIS A 33 -4.82 9.07 -6.18
N ILE A 34 -5.23 8.12 -6.99
CA ILE A 34 -6.32 8.27 -7.94
C ILE A 34 -7.28 7.08 -7.75
N PRO A 35 -8.60 7.32 -7.61
CA PRO A 35 -9.58 6.24 -7.57
C PRO A 35 -9.52 5.38 -8.83
N VAL A 36 -9.43 4.06 -8.67
CA VAL A 36 -9.25 3.13 -9.79
C VAL A 36 -10.31 2.03 -9.79
N GLN A 37 -10.63 1.52 -10.97
CA GLN A 37 -11.40 0.29 -11.11
C GLN A 37 -10.59 -0.90 -10.57
N PRO A 38 -11.11 -1.70 -9.60
CA PRO A 38 -10.34 -2.74 -8.91
C PRO A 38 -9.70 -3.75 -9.86
N SER A 39 -10.45 -4.25 -10.83
CA SER A 39 -9.96 -5.22 -11.82
C SER A 39 -8.80 -4.70 -12.67
N ARG A 40 -8.72 -3.37 -12.91
CA ARG A 40 -7.59 -2.77 -13.63
C ARG A 40 -6.31 -2.72 -12.78
N CYS A 41 -6.46 -2.39 -11.49
CA CYS A 41 -5.36 -2.42 -10.53
C CYS A 41 -4.76 -3.83 -10.43
N ILE A 42 -5.61 -4.81 -10.18
CA ILE A 42 -5.19 -6.21 -10.01
C ILE A 42 -4.50 -6.73 -11.27
N ARG A 43 -5.09 -6.51 -12.46
CA ARG A 43 -4.47 -6.94 -13.73
C ARG A 43 -3.08 -6.34 -13.95
N MET A 44 -2.87 -5.07 -13.60
CA MET A 44 -1.54 -4.46 -13.69
C MET A 44 -0.53 -5.17 -12.79
N ILE A 45 -0.91 -5.49 -11.55
CA ILE A 45 -0.01 -6.16 -10.60
C ILE A 45 0.21 -7.63 -10.99
N GLN A 46 -0.78 -8.30 -11.55
CA GLN A 46 -0.64 -9.67 -12.05
C GLN A 46 0.40 -9.81 -13.16
N GLU A 47 0.64 -8.77 -13.98
CA GLU A 47 1.74 -8.78 -14.94
C GLU A 47 3.12 -8.81 -14.25
N LEU A 48 3.25 -8.19 -13.05
CA LEU A 48 4.44 -8.35 -12.23
C LEU A 48 4.54 -9.75 -11.63
N ALA A 49 3.42 -10.31 -11.17
CA ALA A 49 3.36 -11.66 -10.64
C ALA A 49 3.81 -12.70 -11.68
N CYS A 50 3.38 -12.58 -12.93
CA CYS A 50 3.84 -13.45 -14.03
C CYS A 50 5.38 -13.36 -14.18
N LYS A 51 5.96 -12.15 -14.16
CA LYS A 51 7.42 -12.00 -14.23
C LYS A 51 8.15 -12.66 -13.06
N VAL A 52 7.59 -12.59 -11.86
CA VAL A 52 8.15 -13.24 -10.67
C VAL A 52 8.13 -14.75 -10.82
N SER A 53 6.97 -15.36 -11.15
CA SER A 53 6.84 -16.80 -11.37
C SER A 53 7.73 -17.31 -12.50
N GLU A 54 7.80 -16.61 -13.65
CA GLU A 54 8.68 -17.00 -14.76
C GLU A 54 10.16 -16.94 -14.38
N THR A 55 10.56 -15.93 -13.58
CA THR A 55 11.98 -15.70 -13.24
C THR A 55 12.46 -16.64 -12.13
N TYR A 56 11.61 -16.99 -11.19
CA TYR A 56 11.94 -17.74 -9.98
C TYR A 56 11.18 -19.07 -9.90
N ALA A 57 10.78 -19.63 -11.05
CA ALA A 57 10.08 -20.91 -11.12
C ALA A 57 10.81 -22.00 -10.34
N GLY A 58 10.09 -22.67 -9.44
CA GLY A 58 10.61 -23.74 -8.58
C GLY A 58 11.39 -23.27 -7.35
N GLU A 59 11.60 -21.96 -7.15
CA GLU A 59 12.15 -21.41 -5.91
C GLU A 59 11.00 -21.15 -4.91
N ARG A 60 11.29 -21.28 -3.62
CA ARG A 60 10.39 -20.89 -2.54
C ARG A 60 10.66 -19.43 -2.18
N LEU A 61 9.65 -18.58 -2.29
CA LEU A 61 9.81 -17.14 -2.13
C LEU A 61 9.24 -16.65 -0.81
N LEU A 62 9.98 -15.77 -0.13
CA LEU A 62 9.46 -14.84 0.86
C LEU A 62 9.28 -13.49 0.17
N LEU A 63 8.06 -12.96 0.16
CA LEU A 63 7.75 -11.68 -0.47
C LEU A 63 7.55 -10.60 0.58
N ILE A 64 8.25 -9.46 0.43
CA ILE A 64 8.18 -8.32 1.33
C ILE A 64 7.74 -7.08 0.57
N GLY A 65 6.54 -6.58 0.85
CA GLY A 65 6.02 -5.32 0.29
C GLY A 65 6.49 -4.10 1.08
N PHE A 66 6.81 -3.00 0.41
CA PHE A 66 7.19 -1.76 1.10
C PHE A 66 5.98 -0.88 1.39
N ALA A 67 5.82 -0.49 2.64
CA ALA A 67 4.83 0.51 3.02
C ALA A 67 5.27 1.93 2.57
N GLU A 68 4.34 2.72 2.17
CA GLU A 68 2.88 2.61 2.30
C GLU A 68 2.25 1.99 1.03
N THR A 69 2.83 2.22 -0.12
CA THR A 69 2.24 2.12 -1.45
C THR A 69 2.26 0.69 -1.98
N ALA A 70 3.29 -0.09 -1.67
CA ALA A 70 3.44 -1.44 -2.23
C ALA A 70 2.85 -2.56 -1.36
N THR A 71 2.08 -2.25 -0.31
CA THR A 71 1.38 -3.26 0.48
C THR A 71 0.38 -4.07 -0.36
N ALA A 72 -0.43 -3.39 -1.21
CA ALA A 72 -1.33 -4.09 -2.12
C ALA A 72 -0.57 -4.79 -3.26
N ILE A 73 0.51 -4.19 -3.78
CA ILE A 73 1.31 -4.79 -4.85
C ILE A 73 1.89 -6.14 -4.39
N GLY A 74 2.56 -6.14 -3.23
CA GLY A 74 3.13 -7.36 -2.67
C GLY A 74 2.08 -8.43 -2.42
N ALA A 75 0.94 -8.07 -1.82
CA ALA A 75 -0.12 -9.03 -1.50
C ALA A 75 -0.76 -9.65 -2.76
N VAL A 76 -1.02 -8.86 -3.81
CA VAL A 76 -1.55 -9.41 -5.08
C VAL A 76 -0.52 -10.29 -5.79
N ILE A 77 0.78 -9.95 -5.74
CA ILE A 77 1.83 -10.84 -6.25
C ILE A 77 1.83 -12.15 -5.45
N ALA A 78 1.77 -12.07 -4.12
CA ALA A 78 1.77 -13.25 -3.25
C ALA A 78 0.56 -14.18 -3.52
N GLU A 79 -0.62 -13.61 -3.73
CA GLU A 79 -1.82 -14.36 -4.11
C GLU A 79 -1.68 -15.05 -5.48
N SER A 80 -0.99 -14.39 -6.43
CA SER A 80 -0.94 -14.80 -7.83
C SER A 80 0.25 -15.71 -8.17
N CYS A 81 1.27 -15.80 -7.30
CA CYS A 81 2.50 -16.58 -7.49
C CYS A 81 2.52 -17.78 -6.54
N PRO A 82 2.35 -19.01 -7.02
CA PRO A 82 2.39 -20.21 -6.18
C PRO A 82 3.76 -20.46 -5.52
N GLU A 83 4.83 -19.84 -6.03
CA GLU A 83 6.16 -19.87 -5.45
C GLU A 83 6.26 -19.12 -4.12
N VAL A 84 5.34 -18.18 -3.84
CA VAL A 84 5.36 -17.38 -2.61
C VAL A 84 4.80 -18.17 -1.45
N LEU A 85 5.68 -18.59 -0.53
CA LEU A 85 5.30 -19.30 0.69
C LEU A 85 4.75 -18.35 1.75
N PHE A 86 5.31 -17.14 1.81
CA PHE A 86 5.03 -16.22 2.89
C PHE A 86 5.08 -14.78 2.40
N TYR A 87 4.15 -13.97 2.87
CA TYR A 87 4.06 -12.55 2.57
C TYR A 87 4.08 -11.73 3.83
N MET A 88 4.82 -10.64 3.81
CA MET A 88 4.76 -9.59 4.82
C MET A 88 5.01 -8.22 4.20
N HIS A 89 4.78 -7.16 4.94
CA HIS A 89 5.16 -5.83 4.50
C HIS A 89 5.81 -5.00 5.61
N THR A 90 6.65 -4.07 5.20
CA THR A 90 7.21 -3.08 6.10
C THR A 90 6.12 -2.14 6.61
N THR A 91 6.38 -1.43 7.67
CA THR A 91 5.43 -0.48 8.23
C THR A 91 6.12 0.73 8.87
N ARG A 92 5.38 1.80 9.04
CA ARG A 92 5.75 2.95 9.86
C ARG A 92 4.93 3.01 11.16
N GLU A 93 4.01 2.05 11.34
CA GLU A 93 3.21 1.91 12.55
C GLU A 93 3.94 1.06 13.60
N GLN A 94 3.50 1.19 14.85
CA GLN A 94 3.83 0.19 15.85
C GLN A 94 3.04 -1.07 15.56
N VAL A 95 3.75 -2.21 15.50
CA VAL A 95 3.13 -3.51 15.27
C VAL A 95 2.88 -4.15 16.63
N GLU A 96 1.62 -4.30 17.00
CA GLU A 96 1.28 -5.04 18.20
C GLU A 96 1.61 -6.53 18.01
N GLY A 97 2.12 -7.13 19.09
CA GLY A 97 2.59 -8.51 19.05
C GLY A 97 4.03 -8.64 18.52
N SER A 98 4.65 -7.54 18.04
CA SER A 98 6.07 -7.51 17.72
C SER A 98 6.85 -6.85 18.83
N SER A 99 7.81 -7.60 19.37
CA SER A 99 8.82 -7.10 20.32
C SER A 99 10.14 -6.73 19.63
N ASN A 100 10.34 -7.22 18.39
CA ASN A 100 11.59 -7.06 17.65
C ASN A 100 11.32 -6.62 16.20
N CYS A 101 12.08 -5.63 15.75
CA CYS A 101 12.00 -5.15 14.36
C CYS A 101 13.40 -4.89 13.79
N LEU A 102 13.55 -5.09 12.50
CA LEU A 102 14.61 -4.47 11.72
C LEU A 102 14.21 -3.03 11.41
N TYR A 103 15.06 -2.10 11.77
CA TYR A 103 14.89 -0.67 11.49
C TYR A 103 15.81 -0.27 10.36
N PHE A 104 15.28 0.40 9.36
CA PHE A 104 16.05 0.86 8.21
C PHE A 104 15.47 2.16 7.68
N SER A 105 16.35 3.05 7.26
CA SER A 105 15.99 4.35 6.69
C SER A 105 16.99 4.75 5.60
N GLU A 106 16.68 5.76 4.82
CA GLU A 106 17.69 6.45 4.02
C GLU A 106 18.62 7.24 4.94
N VAL A 107 19.92 7.07 4.77
CA VAL A 107 21.02 7.57 5.65
C VAL A 107 21.00 9.09 5.91
N HIS A 108 20.12 9.86 5.28
CA HIS A 108 20.05 11.33 5.42
C HIS A 108 18.62 11.90 5.37
N SER A 109 17.59 11.09 5.68
CA SER A 109 16.23 11.60 5.67
C SER A 109 15.68 11.75 7.10
N HIS A 110 15.02 12.89 7.36
CA HIS A 110 14.13 13.04 8.51
C HIS A 110 12.79 12.30 8.29
N ALA A 111 12.76 11.36 7.33
CA ALA A 111 11.60 10.52 7.08
C ALA A 111 11.39 9.55 8.26
N THR A 112 10.13 9.28 8.57
CA THR A 112 9.77 8.30 9.60
C THR A 112 10.42 6.96 9.27
N GLU A 113 11.16 6.41 10.24
CA GLU A 113 11.87 5.15 10.12
C GLU A 113 10.91 4.03 9.72
N GLN A 114 11.30 3.23 8.72
CA GLN A 114 10.57 2.02 8.36
C GLN A 114 11.05 0.85 9.22
N ARG A 115 10.13 -0.05 9.50
CA ARG A 115 10.39 -1.24 10.31
C ARG A 115 9.82 -2.49 9.66
N LEU A 116 10.46 -3.61 9.92
CA LEU A 116 10.04 -4.95 9.53
C LEU A 116 10.08 -5.84 10.78
N ALA A 117 8.92 -6.40 11.15
CA ALA A 117 8.84 -7.31 12.30
C ALA A 117 9.64 -8.58 12.05
N THR A 118 10.31 -9.10 13.09
CA THR A 118 11.23 -10.21 12.91
C THR A 118 10.74 -11.54 13.49
N GLU A 119 9.67 -11.58 14.26
CA GLU A 119 9.21 -12.80 14.93
C GLU A 119 8.97 -13.94 13.93
N GLN A 120 8.08 -13.75 12.97
CA GLN A 120 7.85 -14.77 11.94
C GLN A 120 8.94 -14.76 10.86
N LEU A 121 9.56 -13.61 10.60
CA LEU A 121 10.69 -13.53 9.67
C LEU A 121 11.83 -14.46 10.10
N ASP A 122 12.17 -14.53 11.39
CA ASP A 122 13.19 -15.40 11.93
C ASP A 122 12.90 -16.90 11.70
N GLU A 123 11.63 -17.27 11.62
CA GLU A 123 11.19 -18.65 11.35
C GLU A 123 11.21 -18.97 9.85
N VAL A 124 10.74 -18.04 9.00
CA VAL A 124 10.50 -18.32 7.57
C VAL A 124 11.67 -18.01 6.67
N VAL A 125 12.63 -17.16 7.10
CA VAL A 125 13.79 -16.79 6.28
C VAL A 125 14.63 -17.99 5.86
N GLY A 126 14.74 -18.99 6.73
CA GLY A 126 15.45 -20.25 6.47
C GLY A 126 14.69 -21.20 5.53
N LEU A 127 13.40 -21.04 5.37
CA LEU A 127 12.55 -21.87 4.50
C LEU A 127 12.51 -21.37 3.05
N ALA A 128 12.75 -20.07 2.84
CA ALA A 128 12.70 -19.44 1.53
C ALA A 128 14.04 -19.61 0.78
N ASP A 129 13.96 -19.87 -0.50
CA ASP A 129 15.13 -19.89 -1.38
C ASP A 129 15.57 -18.49 -1.78
N ARG A 130 14.62 -17.54 -1.79
CA ARG A 130 14.84 -16.14 -2.14
C ARG A 130 13.87 -15.22 -1.42
N ILE A 131 14.34 -14.01 -1.12
CA ILE A 131 13.56 -12.90 -0.59
C ILE A 131 13.34 -11.90 -1.73
N VAL A 132 12.07 -11.62 -2.05
CA VAL A 132 11.69 -10.69 -3.11
C VAL A 132 11.05 -9.45 -2.50
N PHE A 133 11.61 -8.27 -2.81
CA PHE A 133 11.08 -6.98 -2.38
C PHE A 133 10.16 -6.39 -3.42
N ALA A 134 8.93 -6.04 -3.03
CA ALA A 134 7.95 -5.40 -3.89
C ALA A 134 7.82 -3.90 -3.56
N GLU A 135 7.90 -3.05 -4.60
CA GLU A 135 7.84 -1.59 -4.51
C GLU A 135 6.99 -1.03 -5.67
N ASP A 136 6.46 0.17 -5.52
CA ASP A 136 5.78 0.87 -6.63
C ASP A 136 6.78 1.54 -7.57
N GLU A 137 7.74 2.28 -7.03
CA GLU A 137 8.79 2.95 -7.76
C GLU A 137 10.15 2.76 -7.06
N VAL A 138 11.10 2.14 -7.73
CA VAL A 138 12.47 2.10 -7.25
C VAL A 138 13.30 3.16 -7.94
N THR A 139 13.75 4.16 -7.17
CA THR A 139 14.61 5.27 -7.66
C THR A 139 16.08 4.92 -7.59
N THR A 140 16.70 5.05 -6.42
CA THR A 140 18.09 4.65 -6.16
C THR A 140 18.21 3.23 -5.64
N GLY A 141 17.13 2.69 -5.05
CA GLY A 141 17.11 1.43 -4.34
C GLY A 141 17.84 1.42 -2.98
N ASN A 142 18.20 2.60 -2.45
CA ASN A 142 18.96 2.66 -1.19
C ASN A 142 18.18 2.08 -0.01
N THR A 143 16.87 2.32 0.09
CA THR A 143 16.04 1.76 1.16
C THR A 143 16.07 0.23 1.14
N ILE A 144 15.90 -0.36 -0.06
CA ILE A 144 15.96 -1.81 -0.26
C ILE A 144 17.37 -2.33 0.06
N TRP A 145 18.40 -1.62 -0.40
CA TRP A 145 19.79 -2.00 -0.13
C TRP A 145 20.10 -2.02 1.36
N ASN A 146 19.66 -1.01 2.10
CA ASN A 146 19.86 -0.94 3.55
C ASN A 146 19.16 -2.11 4.26
N LEU A 147 17.92 -2.43 3.87
CA LEU A 147 17.24 -3.61 4.43
C LEU A 147 17.98 -4.90 4.10
N ILE A 148 18.50 -5.06 2.87
CA ILE A 148 19.35 -6.22 2.51
C ILE A 148 20.57 -6.33 3.43
N GLN A 149 21.25 -5.21 3.72
CA GLN A 149 22.41 -5.24 4.63
C GLN A 149 21.98 -5.64 6.06
N CYS A 150 20.92 -5.07 6.60
CA CYS A 150 20.40 -5.46 7.92
C CYS A 150 20.02 -6.96 7.96
N MET A 151 19.42 -7.48 6.90
CA MET A 151 19.09 -8.92 6.84
C MET A 151 20.32 -9.80 6.74
N ARG A 152 21.33 -9.40 5.96
CA ARG A 152 22.61 -10.13 5.91
C ARG A 152 23.32 -10.14 7.25
N GLU A 153 23.42 -8.99 7.91
CA GLU A 153 24.03 -8.88 9.24
C GLU A 153 23.31 -9.78 10.26
N ARG A 154 21.97 -9.83 10.22
CA ARG A 154 21.20 -10.66 11.15
C ARG A 154 21.31 -12.16 10.86
N TYR A 155 21.20 -12.57 9.59
CA TYR A 155 20.99 -13.97 9.22
C TYR A 155 22.21 -14.66 8.61
N GLU A 156 23.18 -13.91 8.05
CA GLU A 156 24.41 -14.49 7.50
C GLU A 156 25.58 -14.48 8.51
N ALA A 157 25.70 -13.46 9.39
CA ALA A 157 26.79 -13.33 10.33
C ALA A 157 26.85 -14.42 11.43
N ASP A 158 25.70 -15.01 11.76
CA ASP A 158 25.66 -16.13 12.74
C ASP A 158 26.24 -17.44 12.20
N SER A 159 26.53 -17.54 10.90
CA SER A 159 27.13 -18.72 10.29
C SER A 159 28.59 -18.95 10.70
N GLU A 160 29.32 -17.86 10.96
CA GLU A 160 30.73 -17.95 11.35
C GLU A 160 30.94 -18.23 12.87
N ARG A 161 29.94 -17.87 13.69
CA ARG A 161 30.01 -18.05 15.16
C ARG A 161 29.43 -19.37 15.69
N ASN A 162 28.52 -20.02 14.96
CA ASN A 162 27.81 -21.21 15.45
C ASN A 162 28.24 -22.56 14.84
N SER A 163 29.43 -22.66 14.25
CA SER A 163 29.99 -23.95 13.84
C SER A 163 30.33 -24.88 15.01
N VAL A 164 30.07 -24.49 16.27
CA VAL A 164 30.45 -25.21 17.49
C VAL A 164 29.26 -25.86 18.22
N CYS A 165 28.03 -25.58 17.90
CA CYS A 165 26.89 -26.20 18.58
C CYS A 165 25.86 -26.74 17.58
N GLY A 166 25.73 -28.05 17.53
CA GLY A 166 24.92 -28.80 16.60
C GLY A 166 23.42 -28.56 16.74
N SER A 167 22.73 -28.92 15.67
CA SER A 167 21.28 -28.98 15.41
C SER A 167 20.62 -27.65 14.98
N GLY A 168 20.63 -27.42 13.68
CA GLY A 168 19.84 -26.37 13.03
C GLY A 168 20.13 -26.33 11.54
N GLU A 169 19.45 -27.17 10.75
CA GLU A 169 19.44 -27.06 9.29
C GLU A 169 18.87 -25.67 8.91
N GLY A 170 19.71 -24.79 8.37
CA GLY A 170 19.29 -23.49 7.83
C GLY A 170 20.09 -22.26 8.26
N ARG A 171 20.94 -22.33 9.28
CA ARG A 171 21.81 -21.23 9.71
C ARG A 171 23.15 -21.31 8.98
N GLY A 172 23.46 -20.28 8.18
CA GLY A 172 24.72 -20.19 7.42
C GLY A 172 24.58 -20.17 5.92
N ARG A 173 23.35 -20.15 5.40
CA ARG A 173 23.10 -20.03 3.96
C ARG A 173 23.15 -18.56 3.54
N LYS A 174 23.89 -18.27 2.46
CA LYS A 174 23.88 -16.95 1.83
C LYS A 174 22.46 -16.64 1.32
N LEU A 175 21.91 -15.50 1.73
CA LEU A 175 20.61 -15.05 1.32
C LEU A 175 20.60 -14.61 -0.15
N ALA A 176 19.61 -15.08 -0.90
CA ALA A 176 19.36 -14.61 -2.26
C ALA A 176 18.20 -13.59 -2.26
N PHE A 177 18.35 -12.54 -3.06
CA PHE A 177 17.39 -11.45 -3.13
C PHE A 177 16.90 -11.21 -4.55
N GLY A 178 15.72 -10.57 -4.67
CA GLY A 178 15.15 -10.07 -5.88
C GLY A 178 14.36 -8.79 -5.63
N ILE A 179 14.10 -8.01 -6.66
CA ILE A 179 13.29 -6.78 -6.58
C ILE A 179 12.23 -6.85 -7.66
N VAL A 180 11.01 -6.48 -7.33
CA VAL A 180 9.92 -6.30 -8.28
C VAL A 180 9.27 -4.94 -8.06
N SER A 181 9.05 -4.17 -9.15
CA SER A 181 8.43 -2.84 -9.07
C SER A 181 7.60 -2.51 -10.29
N ILE A 182 6.69 -1.56 -10.17
CA ILE A 182 5.97 -1.02 -11.33
C ILE A 182 6.94 -0.20 -12.16
N LEU A 183 7.64 0.75 -11.53
CA LEU A 183 8.61 1.64 -12.17
C LEU A 183 10.02 1.38 -11.65
N ASN A 184 10.98 1.35 -12.58
CA ASN A 184 12.40 1.30 -12.26
C ASN A 184 13.09 2.56 -12.77
N GLY A 185 13.47 3.44 -11.83
CA GLY A 185 14.18 4.68 -12.05
C GLY A 185 15.69 4.62 -11.78
N MET A 186 16.24 3.45 -11.44
CA MET A 186 17.68 3.31 -11.15
C MET A 186 18.52 3.73 -12.36
N ASP A 187 19.50 4.58 -12.11
CA ASP A 187 20.57 4.87 -13.06
C ASP A 187 21.53 3.67 -13.25
N GLU A 188 22.54 3.81 -14.09
CA GLU A 188 23.52 2.74 -14.34
C GLU A 188 24.27 2.36 -13.09
N SER A 189 24.77 3.31 -12.31
CA SER A 189 25.56 3.05 -11.11
C SER A 189 24.77 2.29 -10.05
N ASN A 190 23.55 2.73 -9.76
CA ASN A 190 22.66 2.02 -8.84
C ASN A 190 22.29 0.64 -9.39
N SER A 191 22.06 0.53 -10.69
CA SER A 191 21.78 -0.76 -11.36
C SER A 191 22.91 -1.75 -11.23
N GLU A 192 24.15 -1.32 -11.51
CA GLU A 192 25.35 -2.14 -11.43
C GLU A 192 25.60 -2.70 -10.01
N ARG A 193 25.31 -1.91 -8.97
CA ARG A 193 25.40 -2.36 -7.58
C ARG A 193 24.56 -3.62 -7.32
N PHE A 194 23.31 -3.63 -7.78
CA PHE A 194 22.41 -4.77 -7.62
C PHE A 194 22.80 -5.94 -8.52
N GLU A 195 23.25 -5.68 -9.75
CA GLU A 195 23.73 -6.71 -10.67
C GLU A 195 24.96 -7.43 -10.12
N THR A 196 25.95 -6.67 -9.64
CA THR A 196 27.16 -7.22 -9.01
C THR A 196 26.82 -8.07 -7.78
N ALA A 197 25.76 -7.69 -7.05
CA ALA A 197 25.27 -8.48 -5.92
C ALA A 197 24.42 -9.69 -6.33
N GLY A 198 24.16 -9.93 -7.63
CA GLY A 198 23.35 -11.01 -8.15
C GLY A 198 21.85 -10.82 -7.92
N ILE A 199 21.40 -9.58 -7.72
CA ILE A 199 20.00 -9.24 -7.42
C ILE A 199 19.28 -8.84 -8.71
N LYS A 200 18.37 -9.70 -9.16
CA LYS A 200 17.52 -9.40 -10.33
C LYS A 200 16.48 -8.34 -9.99
N ARG A 201 16.22 -7.47 -10.95
CA ARG A 201 15.22 -6.39 -10.85
C ARG A 201 14.17 -6.60 -11.93
N LEU A 202 12.96 -6.92 -11.52
CA LEU A 202 11.80 -7.12 -12.37
C LEU A 202 10.94 -5.86 -12.32
N PHE A 203 10.44 -5.39 -13.46
CA PHE A 203 9.64 -4.17 -13.51
C PHE A 203 8.73 -4.15 -14.74
N LEU A 204 7.67 -3.35 -14.68
CA LEU A 204 6.81 -3.11 -15.83
C LEU A 204 7.44 -2.07 -16.77
N ARG A 205 8.04 -1.00 -16.20
CA ARG A 205 8.62 0.08 -17.00
C ARG A 205 9.93 0.61 -16.42
N LYS A 206 10.94 0.80 -17.29
CA LYS A 206 12.19 1.50 -16.95
C LYS A 206 12.04 3.00 -17.30
N ILE A 207 12.40 3.87 -16.34
CA ILE A 207 12.31 5.33 -16.45
C ILE A 207 13.61 6.04 -16.05
N SER A 208 14.71 5.31 -16.01
CA SER A 208 16.00 5.80 -15.50
C SER A 208 16.53 7.05 -16.22
N GLY A 209 17.25 7.86 -15.46
CA GLY A 209 18.05 8.98 -16.00
C GLY A 209 17.24 10.22 -16.37
N ARG A 210 15.96 10.32 -15.98
CA ARG A 210 15.11 11.48 -16.30
C ARG A 210 14.85 12.34 -15.08
N ASP A 211 15.08 13.65 -15.22
CA ASP A 211 14.55 14.66 -14.34
C ASP A 211 13.18 15.13 -14.84
N PHE A 212 12.16 14.97 -14.01
CA PHE A 212 10.80 15.36 -14.33
C PHE A 212 10.43 16.77 -13.82
N THR A 213 11.36 17.48 -13.19
CA THR A 213 11.08 18.79 -12.55
C THR A 213 10.55 19.80 -13.56
N ALA A 214 11.17 19.89 -14.76
CA ALA A 214 10.73 20.80 -15.81
C ALA A 214 9.28 20.55 -16.28
N GLY A 215 8.80 19.33 -16.19
CA GLY A 215 7.42 18.96 -16.52
C GLY A 215 6.36 19.57 -15.61
N LEU A 216 6.76 20.09 -14.44
CA LEU A 216 5.87 20.75 -13.47
C LEU A 216 5.68 22.25 -13.74
N GLU A 217 6.56 22.88 -14.52
CA GLU A 217 6.56 24.35 -14.74
C GLU A 217 5.30 24.86 -15.46
N ARG A 218 4.56 23.97 -16.11
CA ARG A 218 3.33 24.31 -16.83
C ARG A 218 2.08 24.37 -15.93
N TYR A 219 2.20 24.05 -14.63
CA TYR A 219 1.08 23.97 -13.70
C TYR A 219 1.17 25.08 -12.64
N ASP A 220 0.04 25.68 -12.31
CA ASP A 220 -0.08 26.76 -11.32
C ASP A 220 -0.37 26.26 -9.89
N PHE A 221 -0.71 24.96 -9.75
CA PHE A 221 -1.07 24.29 -8.49
C PHE A 221 -2.21 24.98 -7.75
N ASN A 222 -3.19 25.43 -8.53
CA ASN A 222 -4.37 26.16 -8.07
C ASN A 222 -5.59 25.24 -7.87
N GLY A 223 -5.40 23.93 -7.82
CA GLY A 223 -6.45 22.97 -7.53
C GLY A 223 -7.04 23.14 -6.13
N GLU A 224 -8.19 22.52 -5.92
CA GLU A 224 -8.97 22.68 -4.69
C GLU A 224 -8.27 22.00 -3.49
N LYS A 225 -8.18 22.72 -2.36
CA LYS A 225 -7.59 22.25 -1.10
C LYS A 225 -8.57 22.46 0.03
N ASN A 226 -9.04 21.35 0.61
CA ASN A 226 -9.99 21.34 1.71
C ASN A 226 -9.31 20.79 2.98
N ASP A 227 -9.38 21.55 4.06
CA ASP A 227 -8.80 21.18 5.36
C ASP A 227 -9.92 20.76 6.33
N PHE A 228 -10.00 19.47 6.60
CA PHE A 228 -10.95 18.87 7.54
C PHE A 228 -10.32 18.57 8.91
N THR A 229 -9.12 19.09 9.18
CA THR A 229 -8.42 18.87 10.45
C THR A 229 -8.82 19.85 11.53
N ARG A 230 -9.31 21.05 11.18
CA ARG A 230 -9.50 22.20 12.07
C ARG A 230 -10.90 22.26 12.70
N ASP A 231 -11.94 21.82 12.01
CA ASP A 231 -13.32 21.94 12.49
C ASP A 231 -13.71 20.96 13.62
N ILE A 232 -12.77 20.11 14.01
CA ILE A 232 -12.99 19.06 15.02
C ILE A 232 -12.78 19.57 16.45
N GLU A 233 -11.92 20.60 16.64
CA GLU A 233 -11.54 21.08 17.98
C GLU A 233 -12.57 22.02 18.63
N ASP A 234 -13.45 22.68 17.86
CA ASP A 234 -14.26 23.82 18.33
C ASP A 234 -15.75 23.50 18.59
N LYS A 235 -16.18 22.25 18.37
CA LYS A 235 -17.57 21.85 18.66
C LYS A 235 -17.67 21.07 19.96
N GLY A 236 -17.28 21.71 21.07
CA GLY A 236 -17.68 21.29 22.40
C GLY A 236 -19.21 21.13 22.47
N ASP A 237 -19.68 19.99 22.95
CA ASP A 237 -21.04 19.71 23.45
C ASP A 237 -22.25 19.74 22.49
N LEU A 238 -22.11 19.62 21.20
CA LEU A 238 -23.24 19.15 20.41
C LEU A 238 -23.20 17.62 20.40
N LYS A 239 -24.26 16.98 20.89
CA LYS A 239 -24.54 15.53 20.81
C LYS A 239 -24.52 15.09 19.34
N LYS A 240 -23.31 14.94 18.74
CA LYS A 240 -23.16 14.21 17.50
C LYS A 240 -23.44 12.75 17.85
N GLU A 241 -24.47 12.16 17.26
CA GLU A 241 -24.66 10.70 17.31
C GLU A 241 -23.31 10.07 16.97
N LYS A 242 -22.80 9.23 17.87
CA LYS A 242 -21.54 8.49 17.59
C LYS A 242 -21.74 7.74 16.29
N ARG A 243 -20.88 8.00 15.31
CA ARG A 243 -20.90 7.30 14.04
C ARG A 243 -20.89 5.79 14.28
N LYS A 244 -21.78 5.07 13.61
CA LYS A 244 -21.82 3.61 13.71
C LYS A 244 -20.59 3.03 13.05
N ILE A 245 -19.84 2.21 13.78
CA ILE A 245 -18.68 1.49 13.29
C ILE A 245 -19.03 0.01 13.27
N ASP A 246 -19.08 -0.56 12.08
CA ASP A 246 -19.33 -1.98 11.87
C ASP A 246 -18.02 -2.76 12.01
N ARG A 247 -18.00 -3.82 12.82
CA ARG A 247 -16.80 -4.60 13.13
C ARG A 247 -16.84 -5.91 12.35
N ALA A 248 -15.93 -6.03 11.39
CA ALA A 248 -15.73 -7.26 10.64
C ALA A 248 -14.73 -8.17 11.38
N PRO A 249 -15.05 -9.43 11.66
CA PRO A 249 -14.14 -10.34 12.36
C PRO A 249 -13.08 -10.95 11.46
N GLY A 250 -12.08 -11.59 12.07
CA GLY A 250 -11.11 -12.43 11.38
C GLY A 250 -9.94 -11.65 10.79
N ARG A 251 -9.49 -10.59 11.45
CA ARG A 251 -8.33 -9.80 11.07
C ARG A 251 -7.08 -10.68 10.94
N CYS A 252 -6.37 -10.48 9.86
CA CYS A 252 -5.04 -11.01 9.60
C CYS A 252 -4.02 -9.85 9.67
N GLU A 253 -2.81 -10.11 10.18
CA GLU A 253 -1.81 -9.06 10.37
C GLU A 253 -0.57 -9.29 9.49
N PRO A 254 -0.59 -8.77 8.24
CA PRO A 254 0.52 -8.98 7.31
C PRO A 254 1.81 -8.26 7.69
N ARG A 255 1.79 -7.32 8.65
CA ARG A 255 3.02 -6.71 9.19
C ARG A 255 3.84 -7.73 9.99
N LEU A 256 3.17 -8.70 10.63
CA LEU A 256 3.83 -9.84 11.28
C LEU A 256 4.19 -10.94 10.30
N GLY A 257 3.50 -11.01 9.18
CA GLY A 257 3.67 -12.01 8.14
C GLY A 257 2.51 -13.01 8.09
N VAL A 258 2.20 -13.47 6.89
CA VAL A 258 1.06 -14.34 6.61
C VAL A 258 1.35 -15.32 5.46
N GLU A 259 0.73 -16.47 5.51
CA GLU A 259 0.62 -17.34 4.33
C GLU A 259 -0.39 -16.73 3.36
N PRO A 260 -0.09 -16.62 2.04
CA PRO A 260 -0.97 -15.98 1.07
C PRO A 260 -2.39 -16.54 1.02
N ALA A 261 -2.54 -17.86 1.11
CA ALA A 261 -3.85 -18.52 1.09
C ALA A 261 -4.69 -18.17 2.33
N SER A 262 -4.08 -18.17 3.51
CA SER A 262 -4.73 -17.78 4.77
C SER A 262 -5.14 -16.31 4.76
N TYR A 263 -4.29 -15.44 4.21
CA TYR A 263 -4.60 -14.01 4.08
C TYR A 263 -5.76 -13.77 3.11
N LEU A 264 -5.77 -14.45 1.96
CA LEU A 264 -6.88 -14.37 1.00
C LEU A 264 -8.20 -14.84 1.63
N GLU A 265 -8.18 -15.91 2.40
CA GLU A 265 -9.38 -16.42 3.07
C GLU A 265 -9.91 -15.43 4.13
N ALA A 266 -9.01 -14.80 4.88
CA ALA A 266 -9.40 -13.73 5.81
C ALA A 266 -10.01 -12.52 5.07
N CYS A 267 -9.46 -12.13 3.91
CA CYS A 267 -10.03 -11.08 3.06
C CYS A 267 -11.41 -11.46 2.51
N ARG A 268 -11.66 -12.74 2.20
CA ARG A 268 -13.00 -13.21 1.77
C ARG A 268 -14.03 -13.02 2.87
N LYS A 269 -13.71 -13.34 4.12
CA LYS A 269 -14.61 -13.12 5.26
C LYS A 269 -14.94 -11.64 5.46
N LEU A 270 -13.94 -10.76 5.35
CA LEU A 270 -14.15 -9.31 5.35
C LEU A 270 -15.07 -8.87 4.21
N THR A 271 -14.83 -9.41 3.00
CA THR A 271 -15.65 -9.15 1.81
C THR A 271 -17.09 -9.57 2.04
N ASP A 272 -17.35 -10.80 2.50
CA ASP A 272 -18.69 -11.31 2.78
C ASP A 272 -19.42 -10.43 3.80
N PHE A 273 -18.72 -9.97 4.82
CA PHE A 273 -19.26 -9.04 5.81
C PHE A 273 -19.70 -7.72 5.15
N CYS A 274 -18.86 -7.08 4.34
CA CYS A 274 -19.19 -5.82 3.66
C CYS A 274 -20.34 -5.98 2.67
N ILE A 275 -20.37 -7.08 1.92
CA ILE A 275 -21.45 -7.40 0.98
C ILE A 275 -22.78 -7.56 1.72
N GLN A 276 -22.81 -8.35 2.80
CA GLN A 276 -24.01 -8.54 3.62
C GLN A 276 -24.50 -7.22 4.24
N LEU A 277 -23.58 -6.36 4.67
CA LEU A 277 -23.90 -5.06 5.22
C LEU A 277 -24.62 -4.17 4.19
N ALA A 278 -24.16 -4.16 2.94
CA ALA A 278 -24.77 -3.41 1.85
C ALA A 278 -26.10 -4.00 1.40
N GLU A 279 -26.21 -5.32 1.30
CA GLU A 279 -27.41 -6.01 0.78
C GLU A 279 -28.59 -6.02 1.76
N LYS A 280 -28.33 -5.96 3.09
CA LYS A 280 -29.39 -5.92 4.11
C LYS A 280 -30.37 -4.75 3.96
N GLU A 281 -29.93 -3.65 3.38
CA GLU A 281 -30.73 -2.44 3.26
C GLU A 281 -31.39 -2.31 1.88
N SER A 282 -31.30 -3.33 1.01
CA SER A 282 -31.52 -3.12 -0.40
C SER A 282 -32.64 -3.97 -1.00
N GLY A 283 -33.63 -3.30 -1.55
CA GLY A 283 -34.22 -3.69 -2.83
C GLY A 283 -33.54 -2.96 -3.99
N TRP A 284 -32.20 -2.80 -3.96
CA TRP A 284 -31.49 -1.95 -4.91
C TRP A 284 -31.16 -2.70 -6.19
N ASP A 285 -31.39 -2.04 -7.33
CA ASP A 285 -30.70 -2.39 -8.56
C ASP A 285 -29.29 -1.81 -8.49
N TRP A 286 -28.29 -2.69 -8.51
CA TRP A 286 -26.90 -2.33 -8.40
C TRP A 286 -26.28 -1.88 -9.72
N SER A 287 -26.89 -2.17 -10.87
CA SER A 287 -26.28 -2.02 -12.20
C SER A 287 -25.75 -0.60 -12.48
N ASP A 288 -26.46 0.43 -12.00
CA ASP A 288 -26.09 1.84 -12.23
C ASP A 288 -25.43 2.50 -11.01
N LYS A 289 -25.15 1.74 -9.95
CA LYS A 289 -24.59 2.30 -8.71
C LYS A 289 -23.12 2.60 -8.83
N ARG A 290 -22.72 3.69 -8.19
CA ARG A 290 -21.33 4.09 -8.00
C ARG A 290 -20.92 3.78 -6.57
N VAL A 291 -19.94 2.93 -6.37
CA VAL A 291 -19.50 2.48 -5.05
C VAL A 291 -18.01 2.76 -4.87
N LEU A 292 -17.65 3.38 -3.75
CA LEU A 292 -16.26 3.59 -3.36
C LEU A 292 -15.88 2.68 -2.19
N PHE A 293 -14.78 1.97 -2.34
CA PHE A 293 -14.07 1.32 -1.25
C PHE A 293 -12.80 2.12 -0.96
N LEU A 294 -12.78 2.81 0.20
CA LEU A 294 -11.70 3.68 0.64
C LEU A 294 -10.94 3.02 1.78
N GLY A 295 -9.71 2.61 1.52
CA GLY A 295 -8.78 2.11 2.52
C GLY A 295 -8.00 3.23 3.21
N THR A 296 -7.52 2.96 4.41
CA THR A 296 -6.74 3.92 5.18
C THR A 296 -5.25 3.55 5.15
N GLU A 297 -4.42 4.48 4.66
CA GLU A 297 -2.95 4.41 4.68
C GLU A 297 -2.37 3.08 4.12
N GLU A 298 -1.85 2.20 4.98
CA GLU A 298 -1.26 0.90 4.60
C GLU A 298 -2.32 -0.18 4.32
N PHE A 299 -3.57 0.03 4.77
CA PHE A 299 -4.66 -0.93 4.66
C PHE A 299 -5.28 -0.90 3.25
N MET A 300 -4.56 -1.44 2.28
CA MET A 300 -4.93 -1.38 0.86
C MET A 300 -5.44 -2.71 0.29
N TYR A 301 -4.72 -3.82 0.47
CA TYR A 301 -5.04 -5.08 -0.19
C TYR A 301 -6.41 -5.67 0.20
N PRO A 302 -6.81 -5.76 1.48
CA PRO A 302 -8.13 -6.27 1.84
C PRO A 302 -9.26 -5.44 1.25
N VAL A 303 -9.06 -4.11 1.16
CA VAL A 303 -10.01 -3.18 0.56
C VAL A 303 -10.10 -3.37 -0.95
N LEU A 304 -8.96 -3.52 -1.63
CA LEU A 304 -8.89 -3.81 -3.07
C LEU A 304 -9.58 -5.14 -3.42
N LYS A 305 -9.39 -6.18 -2.60
CA LYS A 305 -10.05 -7.49 -2.80
C LYS A 305 -11.56 -7.40 -2.59
N THR A 306 -12.00 -6.70 -1.56
CA THR A 306 -13.43 -6.44 -1.31
C THR A 306 -14.06 -5.68 -2.48
N ALA A 307 -13.37 -4.65 -2.96
CA ALA A 307 -13.81 -3.85 -4.11
C ALA A 307 -13.86 -4.67 -5.42
N GLN A 308 -12.87 -5.54 -5.66
CA GLN A 308 -12.87 -6.44 -6.82
C GLN A 308 -14.07 -7.38 -6.80
N TYR A 309 -14.33 -8.04 -5.67
CA TYR A 309 -15.44 -8.95 -5.56
C TYR A 309 -16.80 -8.24 -5.71
N ALA A 310 -16.93 -7.03 -5.14
CA ALA A 310 -18.13 -6.21 -5.31
C ALA A 310 -18.34 -5.81 -6.79
N GLU A 311 -17.27 -5.45 -7.50
CA GLU A 311 -17.31 -5.17 -8.95
C GLU A 311 -17.84 -6.37 -9.73
N GLU A 312 -17.32 -7.56 -9.44
CA GLU A 312 -17.73 -8.81 -10.10
C GLU A 312 -19.17 -9.21 -9.74
N LYS A 313 -19.54 -9.13 -8.46
CA LYS A 313 -20.84 -9.58 -7.96
C LYS A 313 -21.98 -8.65 -8.34
N TRP A 314 -21.78 -7.34 -8.20
CA TRP A 314 -22.85 -6.35 -8.42
C TRP A 314 -22.91 -5.85 -9.86
N GLY A 315 -21.85 -6.01 -10.64
CA GLY A 315 -21.77 -5.49 -12.02
C GLY A 315 -21.86 -3.97 -12.10
N CYS A 316 -21.57 -3.26 -11.01
CA CYS A 316 -21.72 -1.82 -10.87
C CYS A 316 -20.39 -1.05 -11.02
N HIS A 317 -20.47 0.29 -10.92
CA HIS A 317 -19.29 1.15 -11.05
C HIS A 317 -18.50 1.23 -9.73
N VAL A 318 -17.65 0.24 -9.47
CA VAL A 318 -16.81 0.22 -8.27
C VAL A 318 -15.51 0.98 -8.48
N ARG A 319 -15.10 1.72 -7.44
CA ARG A 319 -13.77 2.33 -7.31
C ARG A 319 -13.12 1.86 -6.03
N PHE A 320 -11.83 1.60 -6.13
CA PHE A 320 -10.90 1.42 -5.03
C PHE A 320 -10.03 2.66 -4.88
N HIS A 321 -9.85 3.12 -3.66
CA HIS A 321 -8.97 4.23 -3.33
C HIS A 321 -8.37 4.03 -1.94
N ALA A 322 -7.29 4.78 -1.63
CA ALA A 322 -6.69 4.79 -0.30
C ALA A 322 -6.25 6.19 0.10
N THR A 323 -6.29 6.48 1.40
CA THR A 323 -5.63 7.68 1.94
C THR A 323 -4.12 7.51 1.94
N THR A 324 -3.38 8.62 2.03
CA THR A 324 -1.91 8.62 1.96
C THR A 324 -1.31 9.69 2.87
N ARG A 325 -0.10 9.46 3.35
CA ARG A 325 0.70 10.44 4.09
C ARG A 325 1.45 11.41 3.18
N SER A 326 1.39 11.22 1.87
CA SER A 326 2.12 12.04 0.91
C SER A 326 1.37 13.34 0.61
N PRO A 327 1.87 14.52 1.03
CA PRO A 327 1.29 15.80 0.66
C PRO A 327 1.67 16.14 -0.79
N ILE A 328 0.64 16.29 -1.64
CA ILE A 328 0.79 16.62 -3.06
C ILE A 328 -0.06 17.86 -3.35
N LEU A 329 0.47 18.77 -4.15
CA LEU A 329 -0.29 19.94 -4.59
C LEU A 329 -1.27 19.54 -5.69
N PRO A 330 -2.55 19.90 -5.58
CA PRO A 330 -3.52 19.72 -6.65
C PRO A 330 -3.43 20.87 -7.68
N ASP A 331 -3.89 20.59 -8.90
CA ASP A 331 -3.98 21.58 -9.98
C ASP A 331 -5.30 21.42 -10.76
N ALA A 332 -5.89 22.53 -11.21
CA ALA A 332 -7.16 22.52 -11.94
C ALA A 332 -7.00 22.10 -13.42
N GLU A 333 -5.78 22.09 -13.96
CA GLU A 333 -5.50 21.72 -15.34
C GLU A 333 -5.89 20.25 -15.61
N GLU A 334 -6.69 19.98 -16.64
CA GLU A 334 -7.24 18.66 -16.96
C GLU A 334 -6.15 17.58 -17.13
N SER A 335 -5.00 17.97 -17.65
CA SER A 335 -3.86 17.07 -17.86
C SER A 335 -3.16 16.65 -16.57
N TYR A 336 -3.38 17.38 -15.47
CA TYR A 336 -2.81 17.08 -14.16
C TYR A 336 -3.57 15.95 -13.47
N PRO A 337 -2.90 15.06 -12.70
CA PRO A 337 -3.57 13.87 -12.16
C PRO A 337 -4.45 14.13 -10.93
N LEU A 338 -4.22 15.19 -10.18
CA LEU A 338 -4.83 15.42 -8.87
C LEU A 338 -5.45 16.82 -8.81
N HIS A 339 -6.78 16.89 -8.91
CA HIS A 339 -7.51 18.15 -9.00
C HIS A 339 -7.96 18.69 -7.65
N THR A 340 -8.22 17.77 -6.70
CA THR A 340 -8.67 18.11 -5.36
C THR A 340 -7.85 17.38 -4.31
N ARG A 341 -7.64 18.02 -3.16
CA ARG A 341 -6.99 17.46 -1.96
C ARG A 341 -7.84 17.70 -0.74
N ALA A 342 -8.20 16.64 -0.02
CA ALA A 342 -8.71 16.74 1.34
C ALA A 342 -7.58 16.39 2.32
N GLU A 343 -7.36 17.28 3.29
CA GLU A 343 -6.43 17.11 4.39
C GLU A 343 -7.19 16.61 5.61
N LEU A 344 -6.76 15.50 6.20
CA LEU A 344 -7.49 14.71 7.19
C LEU A 344 -6.61 14.40 8.39
N LYS A 345 -7.21 14.09 9.52
CA LYS A 345 -6.54 13.41 10.63
C LYS A 345 -6.51 11.91 10.37
N SER A 346 -5.39 11.25 10.70
CA SER A 346 -5.28 9.80 10.56
C SER A 346 -6.24 9.05 11.48
N VAL A 347 -6.80 7.94 11.03
CA VAL A 347 -7.62 7.06 11.87
C VAL A 347 -6.77 6.26 12.88
N TYR A 348 -5.46 6.12 12.60
CA TYR A 348 -4.50 5.42 13.49
C TYR A 348 -3.90 6.34 14.55
N ASP A 349 -3.77 7.64 14.23
CA ASP A 349 -3.12 8.63 15.11
C ASP A 349 -3.73 10.00 14.84
N GLY A 350 -4.53 10.52 15.76
CA GLY A 350 -5.24 11.80 15.61
C GLY A 350 -4.34 13.03 15.49
N GLU A 351 -3.07 12.93 15.86
CA GLU A 351 -2.11 14.02 15.69
C GLU A 351 -1.49 14.02 14.29
N ARG A 352 -1.57 12.90 13.58
CA ARG A 352 -0.98 12.75 12.26
C ARG A 352 -1.95 13.19 11.16
N THR A 353 -1.41 13.97 10.21
CA THR A 353 -2.13 14.34 8.99
C THR A 353 -2.02 13.25 7.92
N THR A 354 -3.12 12.98 7.25
CA THR A 354 -3.22 12.14 6.05
C THR A 354 -4.03 12.86 4.98
N TYR A 355 -3.98 12.38 3.75
CA TYR A 355 -4.58 13.04 2.60
C TYR A 355 -5.40 12.05 1.77
N VAL A 356 -6.43 12.55 1.12
CA VAL A 356 -7.12 11.85 0.03
C VAL A 356 -7.34 12.82 -1.13
N TYR A 357 -7.22 12.31 -2.35
CA TYR A 357 -7.28 13.11 -3.57
C TYR A 357 -8.47 12.71 -4.42
N ASN A 358 -8.96 13.65 -5.23
CA ASN A 358 -10.01 13.40 -6.23
C ASN A 358 -11.23 12.64 -5.66
N LEU A 359 -11.67 13.00 -4.45
CA LEU A 359 -12.95 12.49 -3.94
C LEU A 359 -14.09 12.96 -4.84
N ASP A 360 -15.02 12.06 -5.10
CA ASP A 360 -16.19 12.28 -5.91
C ASP A 360 -17.45 11.79 -5.18
N SER A 361 -18.63 12.05 -5.72
CA SER A 361 -19.88 11.56 -5.21
C SER A 361 -20.11 10.10 -5.61
N TYR A 362 -20.48 9.26 -4.65
CA TYR A 362 -20.83 7.85 -4.82
C TYR A 362 -22.17 7.57 -4.14
N ASP A 363 -22.91 6.58 -4.63
CA ASP A 363 -24.15 6.14 -3.96
C ASP A 363 -23.85 5.49 -2.62
N ILE A 364 -22.71 4.79 -2.51
CA ILE A 364 -22.24 4.14 -1.28
C ILE A 364 -20.73 4.30 -1.16
N VAL A 365 -20.27 4.54 0.07
CA VAL A 365 -18.86 4.52 0.44
C VAL A 365 -18.63 3.54 1.58
N PHE A 366 -17.61 2.69 1.43
CA PHE A 366 -17.05 1.90 2.51
C PHE A 366 -15.72 2.54 2.93
N LEU A 367 -15.68 3.18 4.10
CA LEU A 367 -14.44 3.62 4.75
C LEU A 367 -13.94 2.47 5.61
N MET A 368 -12.79 1.90 5.26
CA MET A 368 -12.28 0.66 5.83
C MET A 368 -10.91 0.83 6.46
N SER A 369 -10.70 0.24 7.64
CA SER A 369 -9.41 0.22 8.33
C SER A 369 -9.21 -1.05 9.15
N ASP A 370 -7.94 -1.31 9.53
CA ASP A 370 -7.52 -2.42 10.41
C ASP A 370 -7.04 -1.93 11.79
N THR A 371 -7.28 -0.65 12.12
CA THR A 371 -6.87 -0.11 13.42
C THR A 371 -7.64 -0.77 14.56
N ARG A 372 -6.96 -1.06 15.67
CA ARG A 372 -7.63 -1.55 16.89
C ARG A 372 -8.41 -0.45 17.58
N ASP A 373 -7.81 0.72 17.70
CA ASP A 373 -8.40 1.89 18.32
C ASP A 373 -8.51 3.02 17.30
N TYR A 374 -9.71 3.54 17.13
CA TYR A 374 -9.91 4.68 16.25
C TYR A 374 -9.57 5.99 16.94
N SER A 375 -8.82 6.83 16.25
CA SER A 375 -8.87 8.27 16.50
C SER A 375 -10.28 8.78 16.15
N ALA A 376 -11.01 9.32 17.15
CA ALA A 376 -12.32 9.92 16.91
C ALA A 376 -12.22 11.08 15.92
N GLN A 377 -11.16 11.87 16.00
CA GLN A 377 -10.84 12.96 15.07
C GLN A 377 -10.57 12.42 13.67
N GLY A 378 -9.87 11.28 13.55
CA GLY A 378 -9.63 10.61 12.29
C GLY A 378 -10.93 10.21 11.59
N ILE A 379 -11.83 9.54 12.27
CA ILE A 379 -13.14 9.15 11.70
C ILE A 379 -13.96 10.37 11.31
N GLU A 380 -14.01 11.39 12.15
CA GLU A 380 -14.79 12.60 11.88
C GLU A 380 -14.26 13.34 10.66
N SER A 381 -12.94 13.52 10.52
CA SER A 381 -12.35 14.21 9.38
C SER A 381 -12.59 13.47 8.06
N HIS A 382 -12.48 12.14 8.06
CA HIS A 382 -12.75 11.33 6.89
C HIS A 382 -14.22 11.40 6.46
N THR A 383 -15.15 11.29 7.43
CA THR A 383 -16.57 11.36 7.13
C THR A 383 -16.99 12.75 6.68
N ALA A 384 -16.44 13.82 7.29
CA ALA A 384 -16.69 15.19 6.86
C ALA A 384 -16.22 15.44 5.42
N ALA A 385 -15.04 14.94 5.04
CA ALA A 385 -14.55 15.05 3.66
C ALA A 385 -15.41 14.29 2.66
N LEU A 386 -15.84 13.08 3.02
CA LEU A 386 -16.75 12.29 2.19
C LEU A 386 -18.13 12.96 2.03
N GLU A 387 -18.70 13.52 3.10
CA GLU A 387 -19.96 14.25 3.08
C GLU A 387 -19.84 15.55 2.26
N ALA A 388 -18.74 16.28 2.38
CA ALA A 388 -18.47 17.47 1.58
C ALA A 388 -18.38 17.16 0.08
N ALA A 389 -17.89 15.96 -0.27
CA ALA A 389 -17.90 15.46 -1.66
C ALA A 389 -19.28 14.93 -2.12
N GLY A 390 -20.34 15.08 -1.31
CA GLY A 390 -21.71 14.69 -1.68
C GLY A 390 -22.10 13.26 -1.31
N ASN A 391 -21.30 12.55 -0.52
CA ASN A 391 -21.58 11.17 -0.12
C ASN A 391 -22.45 11.15 1.13
N THR A 392 -23.61 10.51 1.07
CA THR A 392 -24.57 10.45 2.18
C THR A 392 -24.67 9.07 2.85
N LYS A 393 -24.35 8.01 2.11
CA LYS A 393 -24.38 6.63 2.61
C LYS A 393 -22.95 6.11 2.80
N ILE A 394 -22.47 6.21 4.03
CA ILE A 394 -21.10 5.86 4.41
C ILE A 394 -21.12 4.74 5.45
N TYR A 395 -20.58 3.58 5.11
CA TYR A 395 -20.28 2.50 6.04
C TYR A 395 -18.86 2.64 6.55
N ILE A 396 -18.69 2.66 7.87
CA ILE A 396 -17.38 2.68 8.52
C ILE A 396 -17.10 1.26 9.02
N VAL A 397 -16.19 0.57 8.33
CA VAL A 397 -15.88 -0.83 8.62
C VAL A 397 -14.50 -0.96 9.24
N ARG A 398 -14.47 -1.57 10.42
CA ARG A 398 -13.23 -1.93 11.09
C ARG A 398 -13.01 -3.43 10.99
N TRP A 399 -11.88 -3.82 10.40
CA TRP A 399 -11.44 -5.20 10.43
C TRP A 399 -10.79 -5.48 11.78
N SER A 400 -11.37 -6.37 12.56
CA SER A 400 -10.98 -6.65 13.95
C SER A 400 -10.79 -8.15 14.18
N GLU A 401 -10.16 -8.48 15.29
CA GLU A 401 -10.02 -9.86 15.76
C GLU A 401 -11.35 -10.50 16.10
#